data_31a27cc22c2129114eec85a242581bd9
#
_entry.id   31a27cc22c2129114eec85a242581bd9
#
_cell.length_a   1.000
_cell.length_b   1.000
_cell.length_c   1.000
_cell.angle_alpha   90.00
_cell.angle_beta   90.00
_cell.angle_gamma   90.00
#
_symmetry.space_group_name_H-M   'P 1'
#
loop_
_entity.id
_entity.type
_entity.pdbx_description
1 polymer ?
#
loop_
_entity_poly.entity_id
_entity_poly.type
_entity_poly.pdbx_seq_one_letter_code
_entity_poly.pdbx_strand_id
1 'polypeptide(L)'
;MAITAQDVMKLRKMTSAGMMDCKKALAEAEGDFEKAVNIIREKGKLVAAKRADRETSEGAVLVRIQGTKGVIVCLGCETDFVSATPDFKALAAEIADAAI
;
A
#
# COMPACT_ATOMS: atom_id res chain seq x y z
N MET A 1 27.63 -8.92 1.67
CA MET A 1 26.66 -9.79 1.00
C MET A 1 26.09 -9.07 -0.22
N ALA A 2 26.16 -9.71 -1.37
CA ALA A 2 25.66 -9.08 -2.60
C ALA A 2 24.12 -9.18 -2.67
N ILE A 3 23.49 -8.06 -2.96
CA ILE A 3 22.04 -7.99 -3.16
C ILE A 3 21.77 -8.18 -4.65
N THR A 4 20.99 -9.21 -4.99
CA THR A 4 20.68 -9.53 -6.38
C THR A 4 19.40 -8.84 -6.84
N ALA A 5 19.22 -8.75 -8.17
CA ALA A 5 17.96 -8.25 -8.73
C ALA A 5 16.75 -9.10 -8.30
N GLN A 6 16.96 -10.41 -8.12
CA GLN A 6 15.92 -11.31 -7.62
C GLN A 6 15.50 -10.98 -6.19
N ASP A 7 16.46 -10.60 -5.33
CA ASP A 7 16.17 -10.17 -3.95
C ASP A 7 15.31 -8.92 -3.95
N VAL A 8 15.64 -7.95 -4.79
CA VAL A 8 14.87 -6.70 -4.93
C VAL A 8 13.45 -6.99 -5.40
N MET A 9 13.29 -7.86 -6.39
CA MET A 9 11.97 -8.23 -6.89
C MET A 9 11.14 -9.00 -5.86
N LYS A 10 11.78 -9.85 -5.07
CA LYS A 10 11.11 -10.58 -3.99
C LYS A 10 10.58 -9.61 -2.94
N LEU A 11 11.40 -8.64 -2.53
CA LEU A 11 10.98 -7.63 -1.56
C LEU A 11 9.85 -6.76 -2.13
N ARG A 12 9.92 -6.42 -3.40
CA ARG A 12 8.86 -5.65 -4.07
C ARG A 12 7.53 -6.40 -4.05
N LYS A 13 7.52 -7.71 -4.29
CA LYS A 13 6.31 -8.54 -4.19
C LYS A 13 5.74 -8.56 -2.77
N MET A 14 6.61 -8.54 -1.76
CA MET A 14 6.19 -8.56 -0.36
C MET A 14 5.61 -7.22 0.11
N THR A 15 6.10 -6.10 -0.42
CA THR A 15 5.79 -4.77 0.10
C THR A 15 5.05 -3.86 -0.87
N SER A 16 5.04 -4.18 -2.15
CA SER A 16 4.53 -3.34 -3.23
C SER A 16 5.22 -1.98 -3.35
N ALA A 17 6.36 -1.81 -2.70
CA ALA A 17 7.17 -0.59 -2.80
C ALA A 17 7.90 -0.51 -4.14
N GLY A 18 8.37 0.68 -4.51
CA GLY A 18 9.13 0.88 -5.73
C GLY A 18 10.47 0.15 -5.72
N MET A 19 11.00 -0.18 -6.90
CA MET A 19 12.26 -0.96 -7.02
C MET A 19 13.44 -0.28 -6.34
N MET A 20 13.57 1.05 -6.47
CA MET A 20 14.66 1.78 -5.84
C MET A 20 14.54 1.79 -4.32
N ASP A 21 13.32 1.92 -3.79
CA ASP A 21 13.08 1.86 -2.36
C ASP A 21 13.42 0.49 -1.80
N CYS A 22 13.05 -0.57 -2.51
CA CYS A 22 13.40 -1.95 -2.13
C CYS A 22 14.91 -2.17 -2.13
N LYS A 23 15.60 -1.68 -3.17
CA LYS A 23 17.06 -1.79 -3.27
C LYS A 23 17.75 -1.07 -2.13
N LYS A 24 17.35 0.15 -1.82
CA LYS A 24 17.90 0.94 -0.71
C LYS A 24 17.63 0.26 0.63
N ALA A 25 16.43 -0.23 0.85
CA ALA A 25 16.06 -0.90 2.08
C ALA A 25 16.89 -2.18 2.31
N LEU A 26 17.09 -2.99 1.26
CA LEU A 26 17.94 -4.18 1.35
C LEU A 26 19.39 -3.83 1.62
N ALA A 27 19.89 -2.76 1.03
CA ALA A 27 21.25 -2.30 1.27
C ALA A 27 21.44 -1.87 2.74
N GLU A 28 20.52 -1.10 3.29
CA GLU A 28 20.55 -0.70 4.70
C GLU A 28 20.39 -1.88 5.65
N ALA A 29 19.59 -2.87 5.27
CA ALA A 29 19.33 -4.07 6.05
C ALA A 29 20.39 -5.15 5.86
N GLU A 30 21.42 -4.90 5.04
CA GLU A 30 22.48 -5.86 4.75
C GLU A 30 21.96 -7.21 4.24
N GLY A 31 20.91 -7.17 3.42
CA GLY A 31 20.28 -8.35 2.82
C GLY A 31 19.22 -9.03 3.69
N ASP A 32 18.95 -8.53 4.90
CA ASP A 32 17.91 -9.08 5.77
C ASP A 32 16.52 -8.58 5.33
N PHE A 33 15.68 -9.49 4.84
CA PHE A 33 14.35 -9.15 4.34
C PHE A 33 13.43 -8.60 5.41
N GLU A 34 13.47 -9.13 6.62
CA GLU A 34 12.62 -8.67 7.72
C GLU A 34 12.94 -7.22 8.10
N LYS A 35 14.23 -6.90 8.22
CA LYS A 35 14.67 -5.53 8.47
C LYS A 35 14.31 -4.60 7.32
N ALA A 36 14.45 -5.07 6.07
CA ALA A 36 14.10 -4.30 4.90
C ALA A 36 12.61 -3.96 4.85
N VAL A 37 11.74 -4.91 5.20
CA VAL A 37 10.30 -4.69 5.30
C VAL A 37 9.99 -3.61 6.35
N ASN A 38 10.65 -3.67 7.50
CA ASN A 38 10.47 -2.68 8.57
C ASN A 38 10.94 -1.28 8.15
N ILE A 39 12.05 -1.18 7.44
CA ILE A 39 12.56 0.09 6.91
C ILE A 39 11.54 0.70 5.94
N ILE A 40 10.97 -0.09 5.05
CA ILE A 40 9.96 0.37 4.10
C ILE A 40 8.70 0.84 4.82
N ARG A 41 8.25 0.12 5.84
CA ARG A 41 7.08 0.50 6.65
C ARG A 41 7.29 1.83 7.36
N GLU A 42 8.45 2.04 7.96
CA GLU A 42 8.78 3.31 8.63
C GLU A 42 8.84 4.47 7.66
N LYS A 43 9.41 4.27 6.48
CA LYS A 43 9.42 5.28 5.43
C LYS A 43 8.00 5.64 5.01
N GLY A 44 7.13 4.65 4.85
CA GLY A 44 5.71 4.87 4.54
C GLY A 44 5.00 5.71 5.59
N LYS A 45 5.26 5.45 6.87
CA LYS A 45 4.70 6.24 7.97
C LYS A 45 5.16 7.70 7.91
N LEU A 46 6.42 7.95 7.59
CA LEU A 46 6.95 9.31 7.46
C LEU A 46 6.30 10.05 6.29
N VAL A 47 6.13 9.39 5.15
CA VAL A 47 5.46 9.98 3.98
C VAL A 47 4.00 10.28 4.32
N ALA A 48 3.30 9.37 4.98
CA ALA A 48 1.91 9.56 5.39
C ALA A 48 1.77 10.75 6.33
N ALA A 49 2.69 10.89 7.31
CA ALA A 49 2.69 12.02 8.23
C ALA A 49 2.89 13.36 7.52
N LYS A 50 3.78 13.42 6.53
CA LYS A 50 4.02 14.64 5.74
C LYS A 50 2.84 15.03 4.86
N ARG A 51 1.99 14.07 4.51
CA ARG A 51 0.84 14.29 3.63
C ARG A 51 -0.50 14.30 4.37
N ALA A 52 -0.48 14.30 5.70
CA ALA A 52 -1.68 14.22 6.52
C ALA A 52 -2.65 15.40 6.34
N ASP A 53 -2.14 16.55 5.91
CA ASP A 53 -2.93 17.76 5.68
C ASP A 53 -3.55 17.86 4.28
N ARG A 54 -3.28 16.88 3.41
CA ARG A 54 -3.87 16.87 2.07
C ARG A 54 -5.32 16.40 2.11
N GLU A 55 -6.17 17.09 1.38
CA GLU A 55 -7.58 16.74 1.28
C GLU A 55 -7.80 15.63 0.26
N THR A 56 -8.72 14.71 0.60
CA THR A 56 -9.15 13.64 -0.29
C THR A 56 -10.63 13.85 -0.60
N SER A 57 -10.91 14.61 -1.65
CA SER A 57 -12.28 14.96 -2.05
C SER A 57 -12.89 13.98 -3.05
N GLU A 58 -12.08 13.10 -3.62
CA GLU A 58 -12.51 12.06 -4.55
C GLU A 58 -12.35 10.68 -3.89
N GLY A 59 -12.94 9.65 -4.49
CA GLY A 59 -12.80 8.31 -3.95
C GLY A 59 -13.82 7.33 -4.48
N ALA A 60 -13.95 6.21 -3.78
CA ALA A 60 -14.91 5.16 -4.08
C ALA A 60 -15.66 4.76 -2.83
N VAL A 61 -16.97 4.52 -2.97
CA VAL A 61 -17.82 3.98 -1.92
C VAL A 61 -18.28 2.60 -2.35
N LEU A 62 -18.09 1.61 -1.49
CA LEU A 62 -18.48 0.24 -1.73
C LEU A 62 -19.35 -0.27 -0.60
N VAL A 63 -20.34 -1.09 -0.96
CA VAL A 63 -21.22 -1.75 -0.01
C VAL A 63 -21.06 -3.26 -0.17
N ARG A 64 -20.98 -3.97 0.96
CA ARG A 64 -20.98 -5.43 1.01
C ARG A 64 -22.02 -5.90 2.01
N ILE A 65 -22.76 -6.92 1.63
CA ILE A 65 -23.77 -7.55 2.49
C ILE A 65 -23.49 -9.04 2.55
N GLN A 66 -23.47 -9.59 3.75
CA GLN A 66 -23.29 -11.03 3.98
C GLN A 66 -24.24 -11.46 5.10
N GLY A 67 -25.33 -12.17 4.74
CA GLY A 67 -26.36 -12.55 5.71
C GLY A 67 -27.02 -11.31 6.32
N THR A 68 -26.90 -11.16 7.64
CA THR A 68 -27.43 -10.02 8.39
C THR A 68 -26.41 -8.92 8.62
N LYS A 69 -25.20 -9.08 8.08
CA LYS A 69 -24.12 -8.09 8.21
C LYS A 69 -24.04 -7.22 6.97
N GLY A 70 -23.81 -5.94 7.17
CA GLY A 70 -23.55 -5.00 6.08
C GLY A 70 -22.39 -4.10 6.44
N VAL A 71 -21.62 -3.68 5.42
CA VAL A 71 -20.51 -2.74 5.58
C VAL A 71 -20.55 -1.74 4.43
N ILE A 72 -20.24 -0.49 4.76
CA ILE A 72 -20.03 0.57 3.79
C ILE A 72 -18.59 1.05 3.94
N VAL A 73 -17.83 1.03 2.86
CA VAL A 73 -16.44 1.47 2.83
C VAL A 73 -16.33 2.68 1.93
N CYS A 74 -15.71 3.73 2.44
CA CYS A 74 -15.38 4.92 1.67
C CYS A 74 -13.85 5.06 1.65
N LEU A 75 -13.25 4.88 0.47
CA LEU A 75 -11.82 5.06 0.30
C LEU A 75 -11.57 6.35 -0.47
N GLY A 76 -10.88 7.29 0.16
CA GLY A 76 -10.62 8.61 -0.41
C GLY A 76 -9.30 8.68 -1.17
N CYS A 77 -9.25 9.58 -2.14
CA CYS A 77 -8.02 9.96 -2.84
C CYS A 77 -8.07 11.42 -3.24
N GLU A 78 -6.94 11.96 -3.68
CA GLU A 78 -6.84 13.39 -4.00
C GLU A 78 -7.50 13.75 -5.32
N THR A 79 -7.47 12.84 -6.32
CA THR A 79 -7.98 13.12 -7.66
C THR A 79 -8.85 12.00 -8.20
N ASP A 80 -9.76 12.34 -9.13
CA ASP A 80 -10.60 11.38 -9.85
C ASP A 80 -9.79 10.48 -10.79
N PHE A 81 -8.63 10.92 -11.24
CA PHE A 81 -7.71 10.10 -12.04
C PHE A 81 -7.28 8.85 -11.27
N VAL A 82 -6.98 9.02 -9.97
CA VAL A 82 -6.58 7.90 -9.11
C VAL A 82 -7.77 6.98 -8.83
N SER A 83 -8.95 7.55 -8.50
CA SER A 83 -10.13 6.74 -8.18
C SER A 83 -10.65 5.94 -9.38
N ALA A 84 -10.34 6.37 -10.59
CA ALA A 84 -10.71 5.66 -11.82
C ALA A 84 -9.79 4.49 -12.16
N THR A 85 -8.64 4.35 -11.50
CA THR A 85 -7.69 3.27 -11.80
C THR A 85 -8.20 1.91 -11.32
N PRO A 86 -7.89 0.81 -12.05
CA PRO A 86 -8.23 -0.53 -11.59
C PRO A 86 -7.61 -0.89 -10.24
N ASP A 87 -6.38 -0.45 -9.99
CA ASP A 87 -5.66 -0.72 -8.75
C ASP A 87 -6.35 -0.10 -7.53
N PHE A 88 -6.83 1.14 -7.67
CA PHE A 88 -7.58 1.80 -6.61
C PHE A 88 -8.89 1.06 -6.30
N LYS A 89 -9.62 0.69 -7.35
CA LYS A 89 -10.88 -0.07 -7.21
C LYS A 89 -10.65 -1.43 -6.58
N ALA A 90 -9.58 -2.12 -6.94
CA ALA A 90 -9.21 -3.41 -6.37
C ALA A 90 -8.89 -3.28 -4.88
N LEU A 91 -8.16 -2.25 -4.48
CA LEU A 91 -7.85 -1.98 -3.07
C LEU A 91 -9.13 -1.74 -2.27
N ALA A 92 -10.03 -0.91 -2.80
CA ALA A 92 -11.31 -0.63 -2.14
C ALA A 92 -12.13 -1.91 -1.94
N ALA A 93 -12.16 -2.80 -2.94
CA ALA A 93 -12.84 -4.08 -2.87
C ALA A 93 -12.22 -5.01 -1.81
N GLU A 94 -10.90 -5.07 -1.73
CA GLU A 94 -10.19 -5.85 -0.71
C GLU A 94 -10.50 -5.36 0.70
N ILE A 95 -10.55 -4.04 0.89
CA ILE A 95 -10.90 -3.45 2.18
C ILE A 95 -12.34 -3.83 2.58
N ALA A 96 -13.28 -3.74 1.64
CA ALA A 96 -14.67 -4.10 1.88
C ALA A 96 -14.82 -5.59 2.23
N ASP A 97 -14.12 -6.46 1.53
CA ASP A 97 -14.15 -7.91 1.78
C ASP A 97 -13.52 -8.26 3.14
N ALA A 98 -12.48 -7.55 3.53
CA ALA A 98 -11.85 -7.72 4.84
C ALA A 98 -12.73 -7.19 5.98
N ALA A 99 -13.49 -6.12 5.73
CA ALA A 99 -14.34 -5.49 6.74
C ALA A 99 -15.59 -6.32 7.06
N ILE A 100 -16.11 -7.05 6.08
CA ILE A 100 -17.30 -7.85 6.26
C ILE A 100 -17.00 -9.14 7.02
#